data_61d5908e97ddedddacba43df6e9dff69
#
_entry.id   61d5908e97ddedddacba43df6e9dff69
#
_cell.length_a   1.000
_cell.length_b   1.000
_cell.length_c   1.000
_cell.angle_alpha   90.00
_cell.angle_beta   90.00
_cell.angle_gamma   90.00
#
_symmetry.space_group_name_H-M   'P 1'
#
loop_
_entity.id
_entity.type
_entity.pdbx_description
1 polymer ?
#
loop_
_entity_poly.entity_id
_entity_poly.type
_entity_poly.pdbx_seq_one_letter_code
_entity_poly.pdbx_strand_id
1 'polypeptide(L)'
;MDILRIADGEVWDRLVLGFPNADPRQSYAWGEVRRTLGWAPFRFAAFADGQCVAALSVSRRCFSGVGALVYAPRGPIMDFEGDRGWTALRPLVEAAADAADASFVRVSPALPHDRADVLSRFVANGFVAVSDFWPMWNTPRNVMTLDVSGSETELLGRMAKRRRRHIATAAEHDVSVELRNDLDALSSFYTLQTQHAGRLGYPVRDWAYYAALHGNFAPSDGFAVIFGRVRDELVCAVLAVRFGPITSSLYAPSRPALRGTPAGEAVHWALIRWARQAGCRVIDFGCSGTHMPPRRTEVHYGLYQFKSELGCRLELNVPYQDYVRTPLRYRMARALEQRVLPRARPWLARVPAPLRTAIARRTG
;
A
#
# COMPACT_ATOMS: atom_id res chain seq x y z
N MET A 1 23.85 7.03 -19.70
CA MET A 1 22.67 6.92 -18.79
C MET A 1 21.44 7.20 -19.64
N ASP A 2 20.63 6.17 -19.88
CA ASP A 2 19.44 6.28 -20.72
C ASP A 2 18.20 6.20 -19.83
N ILE A 3 17.28 7.15 -20.01
CA ILE A 3 15.99 7.15 -19.31
C ILE A 3 14.91 6.78 -20.33
N LEU A 4 14.26 5.64 -20.10
CA LEU A 4 13.23 5.13 -20.99
C LEU A 4 11.86 5.12 -20.31
N ARG A 5 10.84 5.55 -21.05
CA ARG A 5 9.45 5.35 -20.65
C ARG A 5 9.01 3.96 -21.06
N ILE A 6 8.52 3.18 -20.10
CA ILE A 6 8.11 1.79 -20.32
C ILE A 6 6.58 1.72 -20.32
N ALA A 7 6.02 1.33 -21.46
CA ALA A 7 4.57 1.18 -21.64
C ALA A 7 4.10 -0.28 -21.47
N ASP A 8 4.96 -1.23 -21.83
CA ASP A 8 4.67 -2.66 -21.72
C ASP A 8 4.71 -3.13 -20.27
N GLY A 9 3.66 -3.85 -19.84
CA GLY A 9 3.51 -4.28 -18.46
C GLY A 9 4.45 -5.40 -18.04
N GLU A 10 4.71 -6.35 -18.93
CA GLU A 10 5.61 -7.47 -18.64
C GLU A 10 7.06 -7.01 -18.56
N VAL A 11 7.46 -6.13 -19.50
CA VAL A 11 8.78 -5.51 -19.46
C VAL A 11 8.95 -4.70 -18.18
N TRP A 12 7.95 -3.89 -17.81
CA TRP A 12 7.98 -3.09 -16.59
C TRP A 12 8.15 -3.96 -15.34
N ASP A 13 7.28 -4.95 -15.16
CA ASP A 13 7.29 -5.79 -13.97
C ASP A 13 8.57 -6.62 -13.86
N ARG A 14 9.12 -7.10 -14.99
CA ARG A 14 10.42 -7.77 -15.02
C ARG A 14 11.57 -6.87 -14.56
N LEU A 15 11.58 -5.60 -14.97
CA LEU A 15 12.58 -4.63 -14.53
C LEU A 15 12.48 -4.38 -13.01
N VAL A 16 11.27 -4.15 -12.50
CA VAL A 16 11.03 -3.90 -11.07
C VAL A 16 11.40 -5.13 -10.23
N LEU A 17 11.05 -6.33 -10.69
CA LEU A 17 11.36 -7.60 -9.98
C LEU A 17 12.86 -7.90 -9.91
N GLY A 18 13.68 -7.25 -10.74
CA GLY A 18 15.15 -7.33 -10.64
C GLY A 18 15.74 -6.68 -9.38
N PHE A 19 14.92 -5.97 -8.59
CA PHE A 19 15.38 -5.29 -7.37
C PHE A 19 14.82 -5.95 -6.11
N PRO A 20 15.60 -6.01 -5.01
CA PRO A 20 15.17 -6.64 -3.76
C PRO A 20 14.05 -5.89 -3.04
N ASN A 21 13.84 -4.63 -3.37
CA ASN A 21 12.80 -3.75 -2.82
C ASN A 21 11.57 -3.59 -3.75
N ALA A 22 11.38 -4.53 -4.69
CA ALA A 22 10.16 -4.59 -5.50
C ALA A 22 8.92 -4.60 -4.60
N ASP A 23 7.95 -3.72 -4.89
CA ASP A 23 6.74 -3.53 -4.06
C ASP A 23 5.50 -3.56 -4.97
N PRO A 24 4.39 -4.18 -4.54
CA PRO A 24 3.15 -4.19 -5.31
C PRO A 24 2.70 -2.80 -5.79
N ARG A 25 3.01 -1.75 -5.03
CA ARG A 25 2.62 -0.36 -5.36
C ARG A 25 3.46 0.25 -6.49
N GLN A 26 4.54 -0.41 -6.87
CA GLN A 26 5.37 -0.06 -8.04
C GLN A 26 5.15 -1.00 -9.22
N SER A 27 4.33 -2.07 -9.08
CA SER A 27 3.97 -2.96 -10.19
C SER A 27 3.15 -2.26 -11.28
N TYR A 28 3.11 -2.85 -12.45
CA TYR A 28 2.23 -2.42 -13.54
C TYR A 28 0.77 -2.48 -13.10
N ALA A 29 0.37 -3.60 -12.51
CA ALA A 29 -0.96 -3.86 -12.02
C ALA A 29 -1.48 -2.75 -11.09
N TRP A 30 -0.67 -2.28 -10.15
CA TRP A 30 -1.07 -1.21 -9.24
C TRP A 30 -1.35 0.12 -9.95
N GLY A 31 -0.54 0.47 -10.94
CA GLY A 31 -0.78 1.65 -11.75
C GLY A 31 -2.13 1.61 -12.45
N GLU A 32 -2.50 0.45 -13.03
CA GLU A 32 -3.77 0.26 -13.71
C GLU A 32 -4.97 0.30 -12.72
N VAL A 33 -4.83 -0.31 -11.55
CA VAL A 33 -5.83 -0.17 -10.46
C VAL A 33 -6.05 1.30 -10.10
N ARG A 34 -5.00 2.11 -10.04
CA ARG A 34 -5.14 3.54 -9.71
C ARG A 34 -5.89 4.35 -10.76
N ARG A 35 -5.98 3.89 -12.02
CA ARG A 35 -6.82 4.54 -13.05
C ARG A 35 -8.28 4.63 -12.63
N THR A 36 -8.81 3.63 -11.93
CA THR A 36 -10.19 3.64 -11.42
C THR A 36 -10.44 4.75 -10.40
N LEU A 37 -9.37 5.29 -9.83
CA LEU A 37 -9.40 6.39 -8.85
C LEU A 37 -9.06 7.75 -9.48
N GLY A 38 -8.99 7.84 -10.82
CA GLY A 38 -8.67 9.06 -11.55
C GLY A 38 -7.17 9.41 -11.57
N TRP A 39 -6.28 8.42 -11.40
CA TRP A 39 -4.84 8.61 -11.52
C TRP A 39 -4.33 8.10 -12.86
N ALA A 40 -3.45 8.86 -13.52
CA ALA A 40 -2.75 8.43 -14.73
C ALA A 40 -1.35 7.93 -14.38
N PRO A 41 -1.03 6.63 -14.61
CA PRO A 41 0.29 6.09 -14.33
C PRO A 41 1.29 6.43 -15.45
N PHE A 42 2.54 6.69 -15.05
CA PHE A 42 3.71 6.83 -15.90
C PHE A 42 4.84 5.99 -15.30
N ARG A 43 5.63 5.32 -16.13
CA ARG A 43 6.66 4.40 -15.70
C ARG A 43 7.95 4.70 -16.44
N PHE A 44 9.03 4.89 -15.71
CA PHE A 44 10.35 5.21 -16.24
C PHE A 44 11.41 4.31 -15.63
N ALA A 45 12.33 3.84 -16.44
CA ALA A 45 13.49 3.08 -16.03
C ALA A 45 14.77 3.76 -16.49
N ALA A 46 15.78 3.75 -15.64
CA ALA A 46 17.11 4.26 -15.92
C ALA A 46 18.07 3.11 -16.21
N PHE A 47 18.84 3.24 -17.27
CA PHE A 47 19.82 2.24 -17.68
C PHE A 47 21.23 2.83 -17.69
N ALA A 48 22.17 2.08 -17.12
CA ALA A 48 23.60 2.34 -17.20
C ALA A 48 24.29 1.07 -17.68
N ASP A 49 25.11 1.18 -18.72
CA ASP A 49 25.83 0.05 -19.33
C ASP A 49 24.89 -1.12 -19.71
N GLY A 50 23.69 -0.80 -20.22
CA GLY A 50 22.67 -1.77 -20.60
C GLY A 50 21.90 -2.42 -19.42
N GLN A 51 22.24 -2.10 -18.17
CA GLN A 51 21.58 -2.63 -16.97
C GLN A 51 20.58 -1.62 -16.39
N CYS A 52 19.41 -2.07 -15.99
CA CYS A 52 18.45 -1.24 -15.23
C CYS A 52 19.01 -0.96 -13.83
N VAL A 53 19.23 0.31 -13.52
CA VAL A 53 19.80 0.76 -12.23
C VAL A 53 18.80 1.44 -11.32
N ALA A 54 17.66 1.91 -11.88
CA ALA A 54 16.55 2.44 -11.10
C ALA A 54 15.25 2.38 -11.92
N ALA A 55 14.12 2.24 -11.25
CA ALA A 55 12.79 2.25 -11.83
C ALA A 55 11.84 3.11 -10.99
N LEU A 56 10.91 3.82 -11.63
CA LEU A 56 9.99 4.73 -10.97
C LEU A 56 8.61 4.71 -11.63
N SER A 57 7.61 4.14 -10.95
CA SER A 57 6.21 4.27 -11.32
C SER A 57 5.60 5.42 -10.55
N VAL A 58 5.19 6.46 -11.27
CA VAL A 58 4.46 7.60 -10.71
C VAL A 58 3.02 7.57 -11.18
N SER A 59 2.14 8.14 -10.39
CA SER A 59 0.75 8.39 -10.77
C SER A 59 0.45 9.88 -10.65
N ARG A 60 -0.14 10.45 -11.72
CA ARG A 60 -0.56 11.84 -11.80
C ARG A 60 -2.05 11.96 -11.54
N ARG A 61 -2.43 12.93 -10.74
CA ARG A 61 -3.82 13.37 -10.59
C ARG A 61 -3.90 14.88 -10.54
N CYS A 62 -4.79 15.45 -11.33
CA CYS A 62 -5.06 16.88 -11.31
C CYS A 62 -6.07 17.23 -10.22
N PHE A 63 -5.88 18.38 -9.59
CA PHE A 63 -6.79 18.96 -8.62
C PHE A 63 -7.07 20.41 -9.04
N SER A 64 -8.34 20.78 -9.18
CA SER A 64 -8.71 22.15 -9.54
C SER A 64 -8.12 23.17 -8.58
N GLY A 65 -7.47 24.19 -9.13
CA GLY A 65 -6.82 25.26 -8.37
C GLY A 65 -5.48 24.92 -7.72
N VAL A 66 -5.03 23.64 -7.81
CA VAL A 66 -3.77 23.18 -7.18
C VAL A 66 -2.75 22.72 -8.22
N GLY A 67 -3.23 22.25 -9.36
CA GLY A 67 -2.41 21.61 -10.40
C GLY A 67 -2.30 20.11 -10.21
N ALA A 68 -1.27 19.51 -10.84
CA ALA A 68 -1.04 18.07 -10.81
C ALA A 68 -0.22 17.65 -9.58
N LEU A 69 -0.76 16.68 -8.82
CA LEU A 69 0.01 15.91 -7.86
C LEU A 69 0.57 14.68 -8.59
N VAL A 70 1.89 14.50 -8.50
CA VAL A 70 2.59 13.31 -9.02
C VAL A 70 3.21 12.58 -7.85
N TYR A 71 2.84 11.31 -7.69
CA TYR A 71 3.19 10.52 -6.53
C TYR A 71 3.64 9.10 -6.90
N ALA A 72 4.80 8.69 -6.35
CA ALA A 72 5.36 7.36 -6.43
C ALA A 72 5.28 6.64 -5.08
N PRO A 73 4.21 5.88 -4.80
CA PRO A 73 4.13 5.10 -3.58
C PRO A 73 5.19 4.00 -3.55
N ARG A 74 5.97 3.89 -2.48
CA ARG A 74 7.06 2.92 -2.32
C ARG A 74 8.20 3.02 -3.34
N GLY A 75 8.17 4.02 -4.22
CA GLY A 75 9.27 4.32 -5.14
C GLY A 75 10.23 5.38 -4.57
N PRO A 76 11.41 5.50 -5.22
CA PRO A 76 11.89 4.74 -6.36
C PRO A 76 12.27 3.29 -6.00
N ILE A 77 12.34 2.42 -7.02
CA ILE A 77 12.89 1.07 -6.92
C ILE A 77 14.32 1.14 -7.46
N MET A 78 15.30 0.89 -6.59
CA MET A 78 16.72 0.92 -6.92
C MET A 78 17.54 0.28 -5.79
N ASP A 79 18.82 0.03 -6.03
CA ASP A 79 19.74 -0.27 -4.95
C ASP A 79 20.10 1.04 -4.20
N PHE A 80 19.70 1.13 -2.92
CA PHE A 80 19.97 2.29 -2.06
C PHE A 80 21.38 2.24 -1.42
N GLU A 81 22.05 1.11 -1.46
CA GLU A 81 23.40 0.95 -0.92
C GLU A 81 24.46 1.37 -1.93
N GLY A 82 24.24 1.06 -3.21
CA GLY A 82 25.13 1.42 -4.31
C GLY A 82 24.96 2.85 -4.82
N ASP A 83 25.87 3.32 -5.68
CA ASP A 83 25.85 4.69 -6.22
C ASP A 83 25.09 4.83 -7.53
N ARG A 84 24.98 3.75 -8.33
CA ARG A 84 24.39 3.79 -9.67
C ARG A 84 22.94 4.28 -9.67
N GLY A 85 22.13 3.78 -8.72
CA GLY A 85 20.74 4.20 -8.54
C GLY A 85 20.62 5.69 -8.17
N TRP A 86 21.49 6.17 -7.30
CA TRP A 86 21.51 7.57 -6.88
C TRP A 86 21.91 8.52 -8.00
N THR A 87 22.90 8.15 -8.82
CA THR A 87 23.30 8.92 -10.01
C THR A 87 22.14 9.01 -11.02
N ALA A 88 21.30 7.96 -11.11
CA ALA A 88 20.16 7.91 -12.00
C ALA A 88 18.92 8.63 -11.46
N LEU A 89 18.82 8.85 -10.15
CA LEU A 89 17.59 9.28 -9.49
C LEU A 89 17.09 10.64 -10.00
N ARG A 90 17.97 11.63 -10.09
CA ARG A 90 17.58 12.97 -10.53
C ARG A 90 17.08 12.98 -11.97
N PRO A 91 17.83 12.48 -13.00
CA PRO A 91 17.31 12.44 -14.36
C PRO A 91 16.04 11.59 -14.50
N LEU A 92 15.90 10.50 -13.72
CA LEU A 92 14.71 9.67 -13.72
C LEU A 92 13.46 10.43 -13.23
N VAL A 93 13.59 11.19 -12.15
CA VAL A 93 12.47 11.95 -11.60
C VAL A 93 12.15 13.19 -12.45
N GLU A 94 13.14 13.79 -13.10
CA GLU A 94 12.95 14.88 -14.06
C GLU A 94 12.14 14.41 -15.28
N ALA A 95 12.49 13.26 -15.87
CA ALA A 95 11.74 12.68 -16.97
C ALA A 95 10.28 12.37 -16.57
N ALA A 96 10.06 11.86 -15.36
CA ALA A 96 8.72 11.61 -14.84
C ALA A 96 7.93 12.91 -14.63
N ALA A 97 8.59 13.97 -14.16
CA ALA A 97 7.99 15.28 -13.95
C ALA A 97 7.62 15.95 -15.27
N ASP A 98 8.48 15.85 -16.29
CA ASP A 98 8.23 16.38 -17.63
C ASP A 98 7.01 15.72 -18.27
N ALA A 99 7.00 14.39 -18.31
CA ALA A 99 5.90 13.63 -18.92
C ALA A 99 4.56 13.83 -18.22
N ALA A 100 4.59 14.14 -16.91
CA ALA A 100 3.40 14.36 -16.11
C ALA A 100 3.01 15.84 -15.98
N ASP A 101 3.73 16.77 -16.60
CA ASP A 101 3.59 18.23 -16.41
C ASP A 101 3.49 18.60 -14.92
N ALA A 102 4.44 18.10 -14.13
CA ALA A 102 4.41 18.22 -12.69
C ALA A 102 5.22 19.41 -12.17
N SER A 103 4.67 20.11 -11.18
CA SER A 103 5.40 21.14 -10.43
C SER A 103 6.35 20.53 -9.40
N PHE A 104 6.06 19.32 -8.96
CA PHE A 104 6.90 18.51 -8.08
C PHE A 104 6.52 17.03 -8.18
N VAL A 105 7.45 16.15 -7.84
CA VAL A 105 7.24 14.72 -7.74
C VAL A 105 7.51 14.27 -6.32
N ARG A 106 6.54 13.59 -5.71
CA ARG A 106 6.68 13.00 -4.37
C ARG A 106 7.00 11.52 -4.47
N VAL A 107 7.99 11.08 -3.74
CA VAL A 107 8.33 9.67 -3.58
C VAL A 107 8.23 9.24 -2.11
N SER A 108 7.97 7.96 -1.84
CA SER A 108 7.84 7.45 -0.47
C SER A 108 8.48 6.06 -0.36
N PRO A 109 9.80 5.96 -0.39
CA PRO A 109 10.49 4.68 -0.32
C PRO A 109 10.21 3.96 1.01
N ALA A 110 10.22 2.63 0.97
CA ALA A 110 10.05 1.78 2.15
C ALA A 110 11.43 1.54 2.80
N LEU A 111 11.93 2.53 3.51
CA LEU A 111 13.23 2.48 4.16
C LEU A 111 13.09 2.93 5.63
N PRO A 112 13.84 2.35 6.57
CA PRO A 112 13.83 2.76 7.97
C PRO A 112 14.08 4.26 8.14
N HIS A 113 13.36 4.88 9.08
CA HIS A 113 13.37 6.34 9.29
C HIS A 113 14.71 6.90 9.78
N ASP A 114 15.55 6.07 10.34
CA ASP A 114 16.86 6.39 10.92
C ASP A 114 18.02 6.34 9.91
N ARG A 115 17.74 6.05 8.63
CA ARG A 115 18.71 6.05 7.53
C ARG A 115 19.13 7.49 7.15
N ALA A 116 19.96 8.11 8.00
CA ALA A 116 20.49 9.46 7.76
C ALA A 116 21.34 9.56 6.49
N ASP A 117 22.04 8.48 6.15
CA ASP A 117 22.81 8.34 4.90
C ASP A 117 21.91 8.49 3.67
N VAL A 118 20.78 7.78 3.64
CA VAL A 118 19.78 7.85 2.56
C VAL A 118 19.16 9.24 2.47
N LEU A 119 18.80 9.84 3.61
CA LEU A 119 18.23 11.20 3.63
C LEU A 119 19.21 12.24 3.08
N SER A 120 20.49 12.14 3.42
CA SER A 120 21.54 13.03 2.89
C SER A 120 21.67 12.90 1.37
N ARG A 121 21.57 11.66 0.84
CA ARG A 121 21.62 11.40 -0.60
C ARG A 121 20.39 11.94 -1.34
N PHE A 122 19.19 11.89 -0.75
CA PHE A 122 18.00 12.55 -1.30
C PHE A 122 18.21 14.07 -1.38
N VAL A 123 18.72 14.70 -0.31
CA VAL A 123 19.03 16.14 -0.31
C VAL A 123 20.04 16.50 -1.38
N ALA A 124 21.11 15.71 -1.53
CA ALA A 124 22.13 15.91 -2.58
C ALA A 124 21.55 15.81 -3.99
N ASN A 125 20.46 15.03 -4.18
CA ASN A 125 19.71 14.92 -5.44
C ASN A 125 18.60 15.98 -5.59
N GLY A 126 18.53 16.99 -4.72
CA GLY A 126 17.59 18.11 -4.82
C GLY A 126 16.20 17.85 -4.24
N PHE A 127 16.05 16.82 -3.41
CA PHE A 127 14.78 16.53 -2.73
C PHE A 127 14.66 17.28 -1.40
N VAL A 128 13.41 17.50 -0.99
CA VAL A 128 13.02 18.10 0.28
C VAL A 128 12.19 17.09 1.07
N ALA A 129 12.59 16.82 2.31
CA ALA A 129 11.85 15.92 3.19
C ALA A 129 10.53 16.52 3.67
N VAL A 130 9.45 15.73 3.67
CA VAL A 130 8.11 16.10 4.11
C VAL A 130 7.61 15.08 5.11
N SER A 131 7.44 15.48 6.38
CA SER A 131 7.01 14.60 7.47
C SER A 131 5.50 14.53 7.62
N ASP A 132 4.84 15.68 7.48
CA ASP A 132 3.41 15.88 7.61
C ASP A 132 2.76 15.86 6.24
N PHE A 133 1.98 14.84 5.97
CA PHE A 133 1.29 14.73 4.72
C PHE A 133 -0.14 14.20 4.91
N TRP A 134 -1.06 14.69 4.07
CA TRP A 134 -2.45 14.28 4.08
C TRP A 134 -2.58 12.81 3.68
N PRO A 135 -3.07 11.92 4.57
CA PRO A 135 -3.00 10.47 4.37
C PRO A 135 -4.02 9.90 3.37
N MET A 136 -4.87 10.75 2.75
CA MET A 136 -6.03 10.29 1.98
C MET A 136 -5.68 9.52 0.70
N TRP A 137 -4.47 9.71 0.16
CA TRP A 137 -3.97 9.04 -1.06
C TRP A 137 -2.58 8.43 -0.95
N ASN A 138 -2.02 8.45 0.25
CA ASN A 138 -0.65 8.00 0.47
C ASN A 138 -0.54 6.67 1.15
N THR A 139 0.60 6.06 0.89
CA THR A 139 1.11 4.95 1.70
C THR A 139 1.58 5.51 3.04
N PRO A 140 1.05 5.02 4.16
CA PRO A 140 1.49 5.49 5.48
C PRO A 140 2.98 5.26 5.69
N ARG A 141 3.63 6.16 6.46
CA ARG A 141 5.02 5.99 6.88
C ARG A 141 5.16 4.92 7.96
N ASN A 142 4.20 4.84 8.87
CA ASN A 142 4.15 3.83 9.92
C ASN A 142 3.37 2.60 9.43
N VAL A 143 4.03 1.48 9.38
CA VAL A 143 3.47 0.22 8.89
C VAL A 143 3.76 -0.93 9.85
N MET A 144 2.88 -1.91 9.86
CA MET A 144 3.09 -3.18 10.54
C MET A 144 3.54 -4.20 9.50
N THR A 145 4.75 -4.74 9.64
CA THR A 145 5.31 -5.73 8.73
C THR A 145 5.56 -7.05 9.46
N LEU A 146 5.47 -8.15 8.74
CA LEU A 146 5.83 -9.47 9.21
C LEU A 146 6.82 -10.10 8.24
N ASP A 147 8.00 -10.43 8.72
CA ASP A 147 8.95 -11.28 8.01
C ASP A 147 8.44 -12.72 8.02
N VAL A 148 8.16 -13.26 6.82
CA VAL A 148 7.63 -14.63 6.63
C VAL A 148 8.65 -15.58 6.01
N SER A 149 9.93 -15.24 5.98
CA SER A 149 11.00 -16.05 5.40
C SER A 149 11.35 -17.29 6.21
N GLY A 150 11.02 -17.33 7.51
CA GLY A 150 11.29 -18.46 8.40
C GLY A 150 10.35 -19.65 8.20
N SER A 151 10.61 -20.76 8.90
CA SER A 151 9.70 -21.92 8.98
C SER A 151 8.39 -21.57 9.68
N GLU A 152 7.35 -22.39 9.47
CA GLU A 152 6.07 -22.21 10.18
C GLU A 152 6.24 -22.27 11.70
N THR A 153 7.12 -23.15 12.19
CA THR A 153 7.45 -23.27 13.62
C THR A 153 8.07 -21.98 14.17
N GLU A 154 9.02 -21.39 13.44
CA GLU A 154 9.63 -20.11 13.86
C GLU A 154 8.62 -18.96 13.84
N LEU A 155 7.77 -18.91 12.83
CA LEU A 155 6.73 -17.88 12.73
C LEU A 155 5.73 -18.00 13.88
N LEU A 156 5.23 -19.20 14.15
CA LEU A 156 4.38 -19.47 15.31
C LEU A 156 5.12 -19.14 16.62
N GLY A 157 6.42 -19.44 16.72
CA GLY A 157 7.26 -19.10 17.88
C GLY A 157 7.30 -17.60 18.20
N ARG A 158 7.26 -16.74 17.18
CA ARG A 158 7.25 -15.26 17.34
C ARG A 158 5.89 -14.70 17.76
N MET A 159 4.79 -15.48 17.60
CA MET A 159 3.44 -15.04 17.98
C MET A 159 3.22 -15.14 19.49
N ALA A 160 2.34 -14.31 20.03
CA ALA A 160 1.87 -14.44 21.41
C ALA A 160 1.21 -15.81 21.64
N LYS A 161 1.41 -16.40 22.84
CA LYS A 161 0.89 -17.73 23.21
C LYS A 161 -0.62 -17.89 22.90
N ARG A 162 -1.41 -16.83 23.16
CA ARG A 162 -2.84 -16.82 22.88
C ARG A 162 -3.13 -17.00 21.39
N ARG A 163 -2.39 -16.30 20.50
CA ARG A 163 -2.60 -16.38 19.04
C ARG A 163 -2.24 -17.76 18.50
N ARG A 164 -1.11 -18.34 18.95
CA ARG A 164 -0.76 -19.71 18.60
C ARG A 164 -1.84 -20.72 18.99
N ARG A 165 -2.36 -20.60 20.21
CA ARG A 165 -3.44 -21.46 20.69
C ARG A 165 -4.70 -21.31 19.81
N HIS A 166 -5.11 -20.08 19.48
CA HIS A 166 -6.27 -19.84 18.63
C HIS A 166 -6.08 -20.47 17.23
N ILE A 167 -4.88 -20.37 16.64
CA ILE A 167 -4.57 -21.01 15.36
C ILE A 167 -4.68 -22.54 15.48
N ALA A 168 -4.09 -23.12 16.53
CA ALA A 168 -4.08 -24.56 16.72
C ALA A 168 -5.48 -25.15 16.96
N THR A 169 -6.34 -24.43 17.68
CA THR A 169 -7.68 -24.91 18.06
C THR A 169 -8.81 -24.39 17.16
N ALA A 170 -8.49 -23.73 16.04
CA ALA A 170 -9.50 -23.12 15.19
C ALA A 170 -10.54 -24.15 14.69
N ALA A 171 -10.10 -25.34 14.28
CA ALA A 171 -11.00 -26.41 13.82
C ALA A 171 -11.93 -26.93 14.94
N GLU A 172 -11.45 -26.97 16.20
CA GLU A 172 -12.24 -27.35 17.38
C GLU A 172 -13.36 -26.36 17.69
N HIS A 173 -13.24 -25.13 17.14
CA HIS A 173 -14.24 -24.06 17.26
C HIS A 173 -15.10 -23.89 15.98
N ASP A 174 -15.27 -24.94 15.20
CA ASP A 174 -16.02 -24.94 13.94
C ASP A 174 -15.56 -23.85 12.95
N VAL A 175 -14.27 -23.47 12.99
CA VAL A 175 -13.70 -22.51 12.04
C VAL A 175 -13.19 -23.21 10.81
N SER A 176 -13.71 -22.82 9.66
CA SER A 176 -13.15 -23.17 8.35
C SER A 176 -12.53 -21.96 7.66
N VAL A 177 -11.47 -22.20 6.89
CA VAL A 177 -10.76 -21.18 6.11
C VAL A 177 -10.70 -21.60 4.66
N GLU A 178 -11.12 -20.68 3.78
CA GLU A 178 -11.16 -20.90 2.32
C GLU A 178 -10.39 -19.80 1.62
N LEU A 179 -9.40 -20.16 0.78
CA LEU A 179 -8.66 -19.24 -0.08
C LEU A 179 -9.23 -19.32 -1.50
N ARG A 180 -9.56 -18.14 -2.05
CA ARG A 180 -10.12 -18.01 -3.40
C ARG A 180 -9.52 -16.82 -4.13
N ASN A 181 -9.59 -16.86 -5.47
CA ASN A 181 -9.10 -15.77 -6.33
C ASN A 181 -10.05 -15.44 -7.50
N ASP A 182 -11.30 -15.88 -7.42
CA ASP A 182 -12.32 -15.66 -8.47
C ASP A 182 -13.24 -14.46 -8.17
N LEU A 183 -14.05 -14.08 -9.17
CA LEU A 183 -14.95 -12.92 -9.08
C LEU A 183 -16.12 -13.12 -8.10
N ASP A 184 -16.61 -14.34 -7.91
CA ASP A 184 -17.69 -14.62 -6.96
C ASP A 184 -17.20 -14.46 -5.53
N ALA A 185 -15.96 -14.90 -5.27
CA ALA A 185 -15.28 -14.65 -4.00
C ALA A 185 -15.11 -13.14 -3.77
N LEU A 186 -14.68 -12.39 -4.79
CA LEU A 186 -14.56 -10.94 -4.67
C LEU A 186 -15.91 -10.27 -4.41
N SER A 187 -17.00 -10.72 -5.03
CA SER A 187 -18.36 -10.21 -4.78
C SER A 187 -18.80 -10.44 -3.33
N SER A 188 -18.57 -11.65 -2.81
CA SER A 188 -18.86 -12.01 -1.41
C SER A 188 -18.02 -11.17 -0.45
N PHE A 189 -16.74 -10.96 -0.75
CA PHE A 189 -15.86 -10.07 -0.01
C PHE A 189 -16.37 -8.62 -0.01
N TYR A 190 -16.76 -8.10 -1.18
CA TYR A 190 -17.24 -6.70 -1.32
C TYR A 190 -18.50 -6.46 -0.48
N THR A 191 -19.41 -7.43 -0.45
CA THR A 191 -20.59 -7.40 0.40
C THR A 191 -20.21 -7.31 1.89
N LEU A 192 -19.30 -8.17 2.36
CA LEU A 192 -18.80 -8.16 3.73
C LEU A 192 -18.08 -6.83 4.05
N GLN A 193 -17.26 -6.33 3.13
CA GLN A 193 -16.52 -5.06 3.27
C GLN A 193 -17.49 -3.88 3.41
N THR A 194 -18.56 -3.85 2.61
CA THR A 194 -19.58 -2.79 2.67
C THR A 194 -20.34 -2.80 4.00
N GLN A 195 -20.72 -3.98 4.47
CA GLN A 195 -21.38 -4.14 5.78
C GLN A 195 -20.46 -3.70 6.93
N HIS A 196 -19.19 -4.12 6.88
CA HIS A 196 -18.18 -3.75 7.88
C HIS A 196 -17.94 -2.24 7.92
N ALA A 197 -17.77 -1.62 6.77
CA ALA A 197 -17.54 -0.19 6.66
C ALA A 197 -18.75 0.64 7.08
N GLY A 198 -19.96 0.22 6.71
CA GLY A 198 -21.22 0.86 7.15
C GLY A 198 -21.34 0.86 8.68
N ARG A 199 -21.00 -0.25 9.34
CA ARG A 199 -21.00 -0.38 10.80
C ARG A 199 -19.98 0.53 11.49
N LEU A 200 -18.81 0.75 10.87
CA LEU A 200 -17.72 1.56 11.42
C LEU A 200 -17.71 3.02 10.94
N GLY A 201 -18.60 3.38 10.00
CA GLY A 201 -18.77 4.76 9.54
C GLY A 201 -17.67 5.27 8.61
N TYR A 202 -17.00 4.40 7.83
CA TYR A 202 -16.00 4.83 6.85
C TYR A 202 -16.42 4.49 5.40
N PRO A 203 -15.95 5.27 4.40
CA PRO A 203 -16.32 5.04 3.00
C PRO A 203 -15.64 3.80 2.42
N VAL A 204 -16.39 3.04 1.60
CA VAL A 204 -15.87 1.94 0.78
C VAL A 204 -15.51 2.47 -0.61
N ARG A 205 -14.52 1.88 -1.25
CA ARG A 205 -14.22 2.09 -2.67
C ARG A 205 -15.34 1.50 -3.52
N ASP A 206 -15.54 2.06 -4.71
CA ASP A 206 -16.50 1.52 -5.66
C ASP A 206 -16.09 0.12 -6.14
N TRP A 207 -17.04 -0.69 -6.58
CA TRP A 207 -16.80 -2.03 -7.11
C TRP A 207 -15.71 -2.06 -8.18
N ALA A 208 -15.68 -1.06 -9.07
CA ALA A 208 -14.68 -0.95 -10.14
C ALA A 208 -13.23 -1.00 -9.63
N TYR A 209 -12.97 -0.47 -8.43
CA TYR A 209 -11.63 -0.55 -7.81
C TYR A 209 -11.28 -1.98 -7.42
N TYR A 210 -12.19 -2.72 -6.82
CA TYR A 210 -11.96 -4.12 -6.41
C TYR A 210 -11.87 -5.05 -7.61
N ALA A 211 -12.74 -4.83 -8.62
CA ALA A 211 -12.66 -5.55 -9.89
C ALA A 211 -11.33 -5.32 -10.61
N ALA A 212 -10.80 -4.09 -10.57
CA ALA A 212 -9.49 -3.79 -11.12
C ALA A 212 -8.34 -4.45 -10.33
N LEU A 213 -8.44 -4.54 -8.99
CA LEU A 213 -7.47 -5.33 -8.20
C LEU A 213 -7.44 -6.78 -8.67
N HIS A 214 -8.60 -7.41 -8.78
CA HIS A 214 -8.70 -8.78 -9.27
C HIS A 214 -8.15 -8.89 -10.70
N GLY A 215 -8.67 -8.10 -11.65
CA GLY A 215 -8.32 -8.21 -13.08
C GLY A 215 -6.84 -7.99 -13.37
N ASN A 216 -6.13 -7.24 -12.52
CA ASN A 216 -4.71 -6.93 -12.74
C ASN A 216 -3.76 -7.82 -11.92
N PHE A 217 -4.18 -8.39 -10.79
CA PHE A 217 -3.31 -9.22 -9.96
C PHE A 217 -3.61 -10.72 -10.05
N ALA A 218 -4.86 -11.14 -10.31
CA ALA A 218 -5.21 -12.56 -10.37
C ALA A 218 -4.52 -13.32 -11.52
N PRO A 219 -4.31 -12.75 -12.72
CA PRO A 219 -3.63 -13.47 -13.81
C PRO A 219 -2.20 -13.92 -13.49
N SER A 220 -1.53 -13.26 -12.56
CA SER A 220 -0.18 -13.61 -12.09
C SER A 220 -0.18 -14.29 -10.72
N ASP A 221 -1.30 -14.92 -10.31
CA ASP A 221 -1.51 -15.47 -8.97
C ASP A 221 -1.24 -14.47 -7.83
N GLY A 222 -1.25 -13.20 -8.16
CA GLY A 222 -0.95 -12.09 -7.24
C GLY A 222 -2.14 -11.62 -6.41
N PHE A 223 -3.30 -12.28 -6.46
CA PHE A 223 -4.52 -11.87 -5.77
C PHE A 223 -5.09 -13.01 -4.92
N ALA A 224 -5.55 -12.72 -3.72
CA ALA A 224 -6.27 -13.67 -2.90
C ALA A 224 -7.35 -13.01 -2.04
N VAL A 225 -8.47 -13.69 -1.88
CA VAL A 225 -9.45 -13.48 -0.82
C VAL A 225 -9.43 -14.70 0.08
N ILE A 226 -9.22 -14.51 1.36
CA ILE A 226 -9.19 -15.58 2.36
C ILE A 226 -10.38 -15.38 3.30
N PHE A 227 -11.32 -16.30 3.28
CA PHE A 227 -12.53 -16.28 4.09
C PHE A 227 -12.35 -17.08 5.38
N GLY A 228 -12.94 -16.57 6.47
CA GLY A 228 -13.12 -17.30 7.71
C GLY A 228 -14.61 -17.47 8.00
N ARG A 229 -15.01 -18.71 8.20
CA ARG A 229 -16.39 -19.10 8.55
C ARG A 229 -16.42 -19.75 9.92
N VAL A 230 -17.50 -19.59 10.61
CA VAL A 230 -17.81 -20.31 11.85
C VAL A 230 -19.17 -20.97 11.64
N ARG A 231 -19.26 -22.29 11.72
CA ARG A 231 -20.49 -23.05 11.41
C ARG A 231 -21.11 -22.58 10.09
N ASP A 232 -20.30 -22.52 9.04
CA ASP A 232 -20.65 -22.05 7.69
C ASP A 232 -21.02 -20.56 7.56
N GLU A 233 -21.19 -19.82 8.64
CA GLU A 233 -21.39 -18.38 8.58
C GLU A 233 -20.08 -17.65 8.26
N LEU A 234 -20.07 -16.80 7.21
CA LEU A 234 -18.95 -15.95 6.88
C LEU A 234 -18.81 -14.84 7.93
N VAL A 235 -17.76 -14.90 8.75
CA VAL A 235 -17.53 -13.94 9.85
C VAL A 235 -16.40 -12.95 9.60
N CYS A 236 -15.42 -13.30 8.78
CA CYS A 236 -14.33 -12.40 8.39
C CYS A 236 -13.71 -12.81 7.06
N ALA A 237 -12.95 -11.89 6.47
CA ALA A 237 -12.14 -12.16 5.31
C ALA A 237 -10.88 -11.28 5.31
N VAL A 238 -9.88 -11.66 4.51
CA VAL A 238 -8.72 -10.84 4.15
C VAL A 238 -8.61 -10.78 2.64
N LEU A 239 -8.46 -9.58 2.07
CA LEU A 239 -8.08 -9.39 0.69
C LEU A 239 -6.62 -8.94 0.64
N ALA A 240 -5.81 -9.66 -0.10
CA ALA A 240 -4.39 -9.40 -0.26
C ALA A 240 -3.96 -9.43 -1.73
N VAL A 241 -2.90 -8.69 -2.02
CA VAL A 241 -2.17 -8.74 -3.29
C VAL A 241 -0.69 -8.99 -3.02
N ARG A 242 -0.01 -9.65 -3.98
CA ARG A 242 1.44 -9.88 -3.90
C ARG A 242 2.13 -9.49 -5.19
N PHE A 243 3.39 -9.09 -5.07
CA PHE A 243 4.28 -8.81 -6.19
C PHE A 243 5.72 -8.91 -5.70
N GLY A 244 6.52 -9.75 -6.35
CA GLY A 244 7.88 -10.02 -5.92
C GLY A 244 7.95 -10.52 -4.47
N PRO A 245 8.85 -9.97 -3.65
CA PRO A 245 9.06 -10.43 -2.28
C PRO A 245 7.97 -9.98 -1.28
N ILE A 246 6.99 -9.17 -1.71
CA ILE A 246 6.06 -8.51 -0.79
C ILE A 246 4.62 -8.92 -1.07
N THR A 247 3.92 -9.28 0.01
CA THR A 247 2.45 -9.38 0.07
C THR A 247 1.90 -8.16 0.79
N SER A 248 0.85 -7.53 0.27
CA SER A 248 0.12 -6.45 0.96
C SER A 248 -1.26 -6.93 1.38
N SER A 249 -1.53 -6.95 2.68
CA SER A 249 -2.87 -7.17 3.25
C SER A 249 -3.65 -5.86 3.16
N LEU A 250 -4.53 -5.75 2.17
CA LEU A 250 -5.19 -4.47 1.84
C LEU A 250 -6.42 -4.21 2.70
N TYR A 251 -7.24 -5.24 2.95
CA TYR A 251 -8.51 -5.14 3.68
C TYR A 251 -8.75 -6.39 4.51
N ALA A 252 -9.32 -6.20 5.70
CA ALA A 252 -9.68 -7.29 6.62
C ALA A 252 -11.04 -7.03 7.28
N PRO A 253 -12.16 -7.10 6.51
CA PRO A 253 -13.50 -6.90 7.08
C PRO A 253 -13.92 -8.05 7.99
N SER A 254 -14.78 -7.74 8.96
CA SER A 254 -15.34 -8.73 9.88
C SER A 254 -16.76 -8.37 10.31
N ARG A 255 -17.53 -9.38 10.72
CA ARG A 255 -18.83 -9.25 11.41
C ARG A 255 -18.65 -9.25 12.92
N PRO A 256 -19.64 -8.75 13.70
CA PRO A 256 -19.63 -8.86 15.15
C PRO A 256 -19.52 -10.30 15.66
N ALA A 257 -20.08 -11.28 14.92
CA ALA A 257 -19.99 -12.71 15.21
C ALA A 257 -18.55 -13.27 15.26
N LEU A 258 -17.56 -12.53 14.75
CA LEU A 258 -16.13 -12.88 14.91
C LEU A 258 -15.68 -12.84 16.38
N ARG A 259 -16.35 -12.04 17.25
CA ARG A 259 -15.90 -11.87 18.63
C ARG A 259 -15.95 -13.20 19.41
N GLY A 260 -14.83 -13.51 20.08
CA GLY A 260 -14.70 -14.75 20.85
C GLY A 260 -14.38 -15.99 20.03
N THR A 261 -14.23 -15.87 18.70
CA THR A 261 -13.83 -16.97 17.82
C THR A 261 -12.38 -16.82 17.37
N PRO A 262 -11.68 -17.91 17.04
CA PRO A 262 -10.30 -17.87 16.50
C PRO A 262 -10.25 -17.63 14.99
N ALA A 263 -11.36 -17.31 14.32
CA ALA A 263 -11.42 -17.18 12.87
C ALA A 263 -10.50 -16.08 12.32
N GLY A 264 -10.33 -14.98 13.07
CA GLY A 264 -9.41 -13.90 12.68
C GLY A 264 -7.97 -14.35 12.60
N GLU A 265 -7.50 -15.13 13.58
CA GLU A 265 -6.17 -15.71 13.59
C GLU A 265 -5.98 -16.75 12.49
N ALA A 266 -6.99 -17.60 12.27
CA ALA A 266 -6.96 -18.64 11.25
C ALA A 266 -6.82 -18.05 9.84
N VAL A 267 -7.58 -16.99 9.50
CA VAL A 267 -7.46 -16.30 8.19
C VAL A 267 -6.10 -15.63 8.01
N HIS A 268 -5.57 -15.00 9.05
CA HIS A 268 -4.24 -14.37 8.96
C HIS A 268 -3.13 -15.41 8.89
N TRP A 269 -3.28 -16.56 9.54
CA TRP A 269 -2.35 -17.67 9.39
C TRP A 269 -2.38 -18.23 7.97
N ALA A 270 -3.55 -18.39 7.36
CA ALA A 270 -3.68 -18.79 5.96
C ALA A 270 -3.04 -17.76 5.00
N LEU A 271 -3.19 -16.46 5.27
CA LEU A 271 -2.48 -15.40 4.52
C LEU A 271 -0.95 -15.56 4.63
N ILE A 272 -0.43 -15.82 5.82
CA ILE A 272 1.01 -16.04 6.04
C ILE A 272 1.50 -17.25 5.23
N ARG A 273 0.75 -18.36 5.24
CA ARG A 273 1.08 -19.56 4.46
C ARG A 273 1.04 -19.30 2.96
N TRP A 274 0.02 -18.61 2.46
CA TRP A 274 -0.10 -18.22 1.06
C TRP A 274 1.06 -17.36 0.58
N ALA A 275 1.46 -16.36 1.36
CA ALA A 275 2.60 -15.51 1.05
C ALA A 275 3.91 -16.32 1.01
N ARG A 276 4.15 -17.20 1.99
CA ARG A 276 5.34 -18.05 2.04
C ARG A 276 5.42 -19.03 0.87
N GLN A 277 4.33 -19.71 0.55
CA GLN A 277 4.27 -20.66 -0.57
C GLN A 277 4.62 -19.99 -1.90
N ALA A 278 4.35 -18.70 -2.00
CA ALA A 278 4.69 -17.89 -3.17
C ALA A 278 6.13 -17.32 -3.13
N GLY A 279 6.94 -17.65 -2.13
CA GLY A 279 8.29 -17.12 -1.99
C GLY A 279 8.37 -15.67 -1.52
N CYS A 280 7.26 -15.08 -1.03
CA CYS A 280 7.31 -13.75 -0.41
C CYS A 280 8.12 -13.78 0.89
N ARG A 281 8.82 -12.68 1.16
CA ARG A 281 9.61 -12.50 2.38
C ARG A 281 8.92 -11.65 3.44
N VAL A 282 8.04 -10.73 3.00
CA VAL A 282 7.40 -9.75 3.89
C VAL A 282 5.92 -9.65 3.58
N ILE A 283 5.10 -9.57 4.64
CA ILE A 283 3.72 -9.11 4.55
C ILE A 283 3.62 -7.70 5.13
N ASP A 284 3.17 -6.74 4.32
CA ASP A 284 2.77 -5.40 4.75
C ASP A 284 1.29 -5.44 5.18
N PHE A 285 1.04 -5.32 6.48
CA PHE A 285 -0.30 -5.25 7.08
C PHE A 285 -0.84 -3.82 7.16
N GLY A 286 -0.16 -2.87 6.57
CA GLY A 286 -0.57 -1.47 6.59
C GLY A 286 -0.43 -0.78 7.95
N CYS A 287 -1.01 0.40 8.05
CA CYS A 287 -0.98 1.24 9.25
C CYS A 287 -1.81 0.67 10.41
N SER A 288 -1.43 0.99 11.63
CA SER A 288 -2.15 0.62 12.86
C SER A 288 -2.14 1.74 13.89
N GLY A 289 -2.41 2.97 13.48
CA GLY A 289 -2.45 4.13 14.36
C GLY A 289 -1.71 5.33 13.80
N THR A 290 -1.83 6.46 14.48
CA THR A 290 -1.23 7.74 14.08
C THR A 290 0.06 8.05 14.84
N HIS A 291 0.24 7.48 16.02
CA HIS A 291 1.45 7.62 16.85
C HIS A 291 2.41 6.43 16.69
N MET A 292 3.63 6.62 17.11
CA MET A 292 4.70 5.63 17.09
C MET A 292 5.37 5.50 18.48
N PRO A 293 5.07 4.45 19.26
CA PRO A 293 4.01 3.46 19.07
C PRO A 293 2.60 4.03 19.27
N PRO A 294 1.54 3.37 18.76
CA PRO A 294 0.16 3.81 18.99
C PRO A 294 -0.18 3.88 20.48
N ARG A 295 -0.95 4.89 20.86
CA ARG A 295 -1.40 5.08 22.25
C ARG A 295 -2.59 4.18 22.56
N ARG A 296 -2.71 3.71 23.79
CA ARG A 296 -3.85 2.88 24.24
C ARG A 296 -5.23 3.54 24.06
N THR A 297 -5.27 4.86 24.02
CA THR A 297 -6.47 5.67 23.81
C THR A 297 -6.86 5.81 22.33
N GLU A 298 -6.03 5.38 21.40
CA GLU A 298 -6.34 5.47 19.97
C GLU A 298 -7.38 4.41 19.56
N VAL A 299 -8.29 4.80 18.68
CA VAL A 299 -9.37 3.92 18.15
C VAL A 299 -8.80 2.63 17.52
N HIS A 300 -7.61 2.71 16.92
CA HIS A 300 -6.97 1.58 16.25
C HIS A 300 -5.97 0.81 17.12
N TYR A 301 -5.89 1.08 18.44
CA TYR A 301 -4.95 0.38 19.33
C TYR A 301 -5.17 -1.13 19.35
N GLY A 302 -6.42 -1.59 19.36
CA GLY A 302 -6.74 -3.02 19.29
C GLY A 302 -6.22 -3.71 18.02
N LEU A 303 -6.22 -3.00 16.88
CA LEU A 303 -5.65 -3.50 15.64
C LEU A 303 -4.11 -3.58 15.71
N TYR A 304 -3.46 -2.57 16.29
CA TYR A 304 -2.03 -2.60 16.56
C TYR A 304 -1.66 -3.78 17.46
N GLN A 305 -2.37 -3.96 18.58
CA GLN A 305 -2.15 -5.06 19.51
C GLN A 305 -2.31 -6.42 18.80
N PHE A 306 -3.39 -6.60 18.03
CA PHE A 306 -3.63 -7.82 17.26
C PHE A 306 -2.46 -8.17 16.35
N LYS A 307 -2.00 -7.20 15.54
CA LYS A 307 -0.89 -7.38 14.60
C LYS A 307 0.43 -7.65 15.34
N SER A 308 0.72 -6.92 16.43
CA SER A 308 1.91 -7.14 17.26
C SER A 308 1.92 -8.56 17.86
N GLU A 309 0.77 -9.02 18.36
CA GLU A 309 0.62 -10.38 18.89
C GLU A 309 0.71 -11.48 17.82
N LEU A 310 0.49 -11.16 16.54
CA LEU A 310 0.79 -12.04 15.40
C LEU A 310 2.28 -12.06 15.03
N GLY A 311 3.12 -11.29 15.72
CA GLY A 311 4.56 -11.21 15.46
C GLY A 311 4.96 -10.09 14.50
N CYS A 312 4.04 -9.20 14.11
CA CYS A 312 4.37 -8.06 13.28
C CYS A 312 5.22 -7.04 14.04
N ARG A 313 6.14 -6.41 13.31
CA ARG A 313 6.93 -5.27 13.79
C ARG A 313 6.31 -3.97 13.31
N LEU A 314 6.33 -2.95 14.17
CA LEU A 314 5.95 -1.60 13.80
C LEU A 314 7.18 -0.89 13.24
N GLU A 315 7.10 -0.46 12.00
CA GLU A 315 8.18 0.23 11.30
C GLU A 315 7.75 1.65 10.95
N LEU A 316 8.67 2.59 11.09
CA LEU A 316 8.55 3.94 10.60
C LEU A 316 9.49 4.11 9.41
N ASN A 317 8.93 4.47 8.26
CA ASN A 317 9.73 4.77 7.07
C ASN A 317 10.25 6.21 7.09
N VAL A 318 11.29 6.47 6.28
CA VAL A 318 11.79 7.82 6.04
C VAL A 318 10.65 8.78 5.66
N PRO A 319 10.79 10.10 5.87
CA PRO A 319 9.84 11.09 5.38
C PRO A 319 9.60 10.96 3.88
N TYR A 320 8.44 11.40 3.40
CA TYR A 320 8.24 11.59 1.97
C TYR A 320 9.31 12.54 1.43
N GLN A 321 9.72 12.33 0.18
CA GLN A 321 10.74 13.13 -0.46
C GLN A 321 10.12 13.81 -1.68
N ASP A 322 10.13 15.15 -1.70
CA ASP A 322 9.57 15.96 -2.77
C ASP A 322 10.70 16.53 -3.65
N TYR A 323 10.72 16.15 -4.93
CA TYR A 323 11.55 16.80 -5.94
C TYR A 323 10.79 18.00 -6.52
N VAL A 324 11.28 19.22 -6.24
CA VAL A 324 10.56 20.47 -6.54
C VAL A 324 11.08 21.11 -7.82
N ARG A 325 10.22 21.26 -8.85
CA ARG A 325 10.54 21.93 -10.11
C ARG A 325 10.12 23.41 -10.11
N THR A 326 8.92 23.68 -9.59
CA THR A 326 8.32 25.02 -9.60
C THR A 326 8.04 25.46 -8.16
N PRO A 327 8.97 26.20 -7.51
CA PRO A 327 8.87 26.53 -6.09
C PRO A 327 7.58 27.25 -5.68
N LEU A 328 7.08 28.18 -6.51
CA LEU A 328 5.86 28.93 -6.19
C LEU A 328 4.62 28.00 -6.18
N ARG A 329 4.43 27.19 -7.22
CA ARG A 329 3.32 26.21 -7.28
C ARG A 329 3.42 25.18 -6.18
N TYR A 330 4.64 24.73 -5.84
CA TYR A 330 4.89 23.84 -4.73
C TYR A 330 4.45 24.43 -3.39
N ARG A 331 4.83 25.70 -3.10
CA ARG A 331 4.38 26.38 -1.88
C ARG A 331 2.86 26.48 -1.78
N MET A 332 2.18 26.76 -2.89
CA MET A 332 0.72 26.80 -2.95
C MET A 332 0.12 25.41 -2.66
N ALA A 333 0.64 24.35 -3.30
CA ALA A 333 0.19 22.98 -3.07
C ALA A 333 0.38 22.56 -1.60
N ARG A 334 1.54 22.86 -1.01
CA ARG A 334 1.82 22.59 0.42
C ARG A 334 0.92 23.38 1.36
N ALA A 335 0.66 24.64 1.08
CA ALA A 335 -0.27 25.44 1.88
C ALA A 335 -1.69 24.85 1.85
N LEU A 336 -2.15 24.35 0.70
CA LEU A 336 -3.42 23.66 0.57
C LEU A 336 -3.43 22.34 1.38
N GLU A 337 -2.40 21.51 1.23
CA GLU A 337 -2.27 20.27 2.00
C GLU A 337 -2.34 20.51 3.51
N GLN A 338 -1.65 21.51 4.01
CA GLN A 338 -1.52 21.78 5.45
C GLN A 338 -2.70 22.55 6.06
N ARG A 339 -3.27 23.50 5.33
CA ARG A 339 -4.24 24.47 5.88
C ARG A 339 -5.68 24.19 5.47
N VAL A 340 -5.91 23.79 4.23
CA VAL A 340 -7.27 23.69 3.68
C VAL A 340 -7.82 22.28 3.84
N LEU A 341 -7.08 21.27 3.41
CA LEU A 341 -7.57 19.89 3.43
C LEU A 341 -7.90 19.35 4.82
N PRO A 342 -7.12 19.60 5.88
CA PRO A 342 -7.48 19.19 7.23
C PRO A 342 -8.81 19.78 7.72
N ARG A 343 -9.08 21.04 7.38
CA ARG A 343 -10.32 21.73 7.75
C ARG A 343 -11.53 21.29 6.93
N ALA A 344 -11.32 20.92 5.68
CA ALA A 344 -12.37 20.41 4.79
C ALA A 344 -12.75 18.95 5.08
N ARG A 345 -11.92 18.19 5.81
CA ARG A 345 -12.14 16.77 6.10
C ARG A 345 -13.51 16.45 6.71
N PRO A 346 -13.99 17.15 7.75
CA PRO A 346 -15.30 16.85 8.34
C PRO A 346 -16.45 17.09 7.37
N TRP A 347 -16.33 18.12 6.50
CA TRP A 347 -17.32 18.45 5.48
C TRP A 347 -17.29 17.43 4.33
N LEU A 348 -16.10 17.11 3.81
CA LEU A 348 -15.93 16.10 2.75
C LEU A 348 -16.42 14.70 3.16
N ALA A 349 -16.31 14.35 4.44
CA ALA A 349 -16.83 13.11 4.97
C ALA A 349 -18.37 13.05 4.97
N ARG A 350 -19.04 14.20 5.05
CA ARG A 350 -20.51 14.34 5.05
C ARG A 350 -21.13 14.41 3.66
N VAL A 351 -20.35 14.66 2.61
CA VAL A 351 -20.86 14.73 1.23
C VAL A 351 -21.20 13.29 0.77
N PRO A 352 -22.43 13.03 0.28
CA PRO A 352 -22.82 11.73 -0.27
C PRO A 352 -21.90 11.24 -1.38
N ALA A 353 -21.67 9.94 -1.49
CA ALA A 353 -20.75 9.34 -2.45
C ALA A 353 -20.96 9.79 -3.92
N PRO A 354 -22.21 9.88 -4.45
CA PRO A 354 -22.44 10.34 -5.83
C PRO A 354 -22.01 11.80 -6.07
N LEU A 355 -22.19 12.67 -5.07
CA LEU A 355 -21.74 14.07 -5.15
C LEU A 355 -20.22 14.20 -5.03
N ARG A 356 -19.54 13.34 -4.27
CA ARG A 356 -18.06 13.29 -4.22
C ARG A 356 -17.46 12.92 -5.57
N THR A 357 -18.09 11.96 -6.27
CA THR A 357 -17.66 11.55 -7.61
C THR A 357 -17.94 12.64 -8.65
N ALA A 358 -19.05 13.35 -8.53
CA ALA A 358 -19.38 14.49 -9.41
C ALA A 358 -18.46 15.69 -9.20
N ILE A 359 -18.11 16.01 -7.94
CA ILE A 359 -17.12 17.04 -7.60
C ILE A 359 -15.74 16.63 -8.15
N ALA A 360 -15.34 15.39 -7.98
CA ALA A 360 -14.05 14.88 -8.50
C ALA A 360 -14.00 14.88 -10.05
N ARG A 361 -15.14 14.66 -10.75
CA ARG A 361 -15.24 14.70 -12.23
C ARG A 361 -15.30 16.12 -12.80
N ARG A 362 -15.85 17.11 -12.07
CA ARG A 362 -15.85 18.53 -12.47
C ARG A 362 -14.52 19.24 -12.17
N THR A 363 -13.65 18.61 -11.41
CA THR A 363 -12.34 19.12 -11.00
C THR A 363 -11.19 18.37 -11.69
N GLY A 364 -11.47 17.47 -12.63
CA GLY A 364 -10.50 16.74 -13.45
C GLY A 364 -10.46 17.23 -14.90
#